data_798f3b1974902b74b4acd8ba14248728
#
_entry.id   798f3b1974902b74b4acd8ba14248728
#
_cell.length_a   1.000
_cell.length_b   1.000
_cell.length_c   1.000
_cell.angle_alpha   90.00
_cell.angle_beta   90.00
_cell.angle_gamma   90.00
#
_symmetry.space_group_name_H-M   'P 1'
#
loop_
_entity.id
_entity.type
_entity.pdbx_description
1 polymer ?
#
loop_
_entity_poly.entity_id
_entity_poly.type
_entity_poly.pdbx_seq_one_letter_code
_entity_poly.pdbx_strand_id
1 'polypeptide(L)'
;LVFSSGGLYGATHLPLALLDKAAGGVKVRHLPTNGGGPAITAILGNNAQCTTQSVSATLPHIKAGKLRPLAVFSATRSKELPDVPTLKELGYDTEYYLWVGIFAPKATPEPVVLTLRDAIKKAAHSDQFRTSLANAGQELAYLDGPDFQKFWDVDGKRTDDAVISIGRVQG
;
A
#
# COMPACT_ATOMS: atom_id res chain seq x y z
N LEU A 1 -21.34 -3.98 -6.68
CA LEU A 1 -20.29 -4.31 -5.75
C LEU A 1 -19.96 -3.07 -4.90
N VAL A 2 -19.81 -3.22 -3.58
CA VAL A 2 -19.39 -2.16 -2.66
C VAL A 2 -17.95 -2.41 -2.25
N PHE A 3 -17.10 -1.38 -2.39
CA PHE A 3 -15.69 -1.41 -2.03
C PHE A 3 -15.45 -0.45 -0.86
N SER A 4 -14.88 -0.95 0.24
CA SER A 4 -14.50 -0.10 1.38
C SER A 4 -13.04 0.32 1.32
N SER A 5 -12.76 1.55 1.71
CA SER A 5 -11.39 2.08 1.86
C SER A 5 -11.24 2.94 3.10
N GLY A 6 -10.02 3.20 3.52
CA GLY A 6 -9.70 4.05 4.66
C GLY A 6 -9.82 5.55 4.39
N GLY A 7 -10.46 5.96 3.31
CA GLY A 7 -10.70 7.36 2.96
C GLY A 7 -10.53 7.63 1.47
N LEU A 8 -11.04 8.77 1.02
CA LEU A 8 -10.90 9.24 -0.36
C LEU A 8 -9.42 9.58 -0.65
N TYR A 9 -8.95 9.21 -1.83
CA TYR A 9 -7.58 9.44 -2.34
C TYR A 9 -6.46 8.88 -1.44
N GLY A 10 -6.81 8.09 -0.42
CA GLY A 10 -5.85 7.49 0.48
C GLY A 10 -5.24 6.19 -0.06
N ALA A 11 -4.24 5.69 0.67
CA ALA A 11 -3.44 4.51 0.31
C ALA A 11 -4.24 3.21 0.08
N THR A 12 -5.47 3.14 0.55
CA THR A 12 -6.39 2.01 0.32
C THR A 12 -7.48 2.31 -0.71
N HIS A 13 -7.53 3.51 -1.28
CA HIS A 13 -8.42 3.88 -2.38
C HIS A 13 -7.67 3.86 -3.74
N LEU A 14 -6.45 4.41 -3.76
CA LEU A 14 -5.64 4.48 -4.98
C LEU A 14 -5.40 3.14 -5.67
N PRO A 15 -5.13 2.02 -4.95
CA PRO A 15 -4.99 0.71 -5.59
C PRO A 15 -6.23 0.29 -6.37
N LEU A 16 -7.43 0.59 -5.86
CA LEU A 16 -8.66 0.30 -6.60
C LEU A 16 -8.74 1.10 -7.91
N ALA A 17 -8.38 2.38 -7.86
CA ALA A 17 -8.40 3.23 -9.06
C ALA A 17 -7.41 2.73 -10.13
N LEU A 18 -6.23 2.28 -9.71
CA LEU A 18 -5.25 1.67 -10.61
C LEU A 18 -5.78 0.36 -11.22
N LEU A 19 -6.40 -0.48 -10.41
CA LEU A 19 -7.02 -1.72 -10.90
C LEU A 19 -8.20 -1.42 -11.82
N ASP A 20 -9.04 -0.46 -11.48
CA ASP A 20 -10.17 -0.05 -12.31
C ASP A 20 -9.71 0.39 -13.70
N LYS A 21 -8.68 1.23 -13.75
CA LYS A 21 -8.05 1.67 -15.01
C LYS A 21 -7.48 0.49 -15.81
N ALA A 22 -6.77 -0.43 -15.14
CA ALA A 22 -6.17 -1.60 -15.79
C ALA A 22 -7.22 -2.61 -16.28
N ALA A 23 -8.39 -2.66 -15.63
CA ALA A 23 -9.49 -3.55 -15.96
C ALA A 23 -10.50 -2.95 -16.97
N GLY A 24 -10.26 -1.73 -17.47
CA GLY A 24 -11.16 -1.07 -18.44
C GLY A 24 -12.46 -0.52 -17.86
N GLY A 25 -12.49 -0.26 -16.56
CA GLY A 25 -13.61 0.30 -15.80
C GLY A 25 -14.49 -0.74 -15.13
N VAL A 26 -14.52 -0.73 -13.81
CA VAL A 26 -15.38 -1.63 -13.00
C VAL A 26 -16.37 -0.80 -12.21
N LYS A 27 -17.65 -1.06 -12.39
CA LYS A 27 -18.70 -0.34 -11.64
C LYS A 27 -18.72 -0.79 -10.18
N VAL A 28 -18.05 -0.05 -9.30
CA VAL A 28 -18.08 -0.24 -7.86
C VAL A 28 -18.63 0.99 -7.15
N ARG A 29 -19.41 0.77 -6.10
CA ARG A 29 -19.79 1.83 -5.17
C ARG A 29 -18.72 1.94 -4.09
N HIS A 30 -18.07 3.08 -3.98
CA HIS A 30 -17.08 3.34 -2.96
C HIS A 30 -17.74 3.67 -1.61
N LEU A 31 -17.26 3.02 -0.54
CA LEU A 31 -17.61 3.28 0.85
C LEU A 31 -16.35 3.77 1.57
N PRO A 32 -16.12 5.09 1.61
CA PRO A 32 -14.99 5.66 2.36
C PRO A 32 -15.25 5.53 3.87
N THR A 33 -14.20 5.24 4.63
CA THR A 33 -14.22 5.17 6.08
C THR A 33 -13.08 6.01 6.67
N ASN A 34 -13.02 6.15 8.00
CA ASN A 34 -11.98 6.90 8.68
C ASN A 34 -10.78 5.98 9.03
N GLY A 35 -10.12 5.42 8.00
CA GLY A 35 -8.93 4.59 8.15
C GLY A 35 -9.13 3.12 7.78
N GLY A 36 -8.01 2.36 7.72
CA GLY A 36 -8.01 0.96 7.27
C GLY A 36 -8.78 0.02 8.21
N GLY A 37 -8.71 0.22 9.53
CA GLY A 37 -9.43 -0.59 10.51
C GLY A 37 -10.95 -0.58 10.31
N PRO A 38 -11.59 0.59 10.28
CA PRO A 38 -13.01 0.71 9.94
C PRO A 38 -13.38 0.13 8.56
N ALA A 39 -12.49 0.21 7.56
CA ALA A 39 -12.72 -0.42 6.26
C ALA A 39 -12.74 -1.95 6.35
N ILE A 40 -11.85 -2.54 7.14
CA ILE A 40 -11.87 -3.99 7.43
C ILE A 40 -13.13 -4.37 8.21
N THR A 41 -13.53 -3.57 9.19
CA THR A 41 -14.78 -3.80 9.94
C THR A 41 -15.99 -3.78 9.00
N ALA A 42 -16.03 -2.88 8.01
CA ALA A 42 -17.11 -2.80 7.04
C ALA A 42 -17.25 -4.09 6.21
N ILE A 43 -16.13 -4.69 5.77
CA ILE A 43 -16.18 -5.96 5.02
C ILE A 43 -16.53 -7.14 5.92
N LEU A 44 -15.99 -7.20 7.14
CA LEU A 44 -16.34 -8.25 8.11
C LEU A 44 -17.81 -8.21 8.54
N GLY A 45 -18.41 -7.02 8.54
CA GLY A 45 -19.83 -6.78 8.83
C GLY A 45 -20.75 -6.83 7.61
N ASN A 46 -20.27 -7.30 6.43
CA ASN A 46 -21.04 -7.38 5.18
C ASN A 46 -21.57 -6.02 4.64
N ASN A 47 -21.04 -4.90 5.12
CA ASN A 47 -21.37 -3.56 4.60
C ASN A 47 -20.61 -3.23 3.31
N ALA A 48 -19.57 -3.99 3.00
CA ALA A 48 -18.82 -3.97 1.75
C ALA A 48 -18.46 -5.42 1.36
N GLN A 49 -18.22 -5.65 0.07
CA GLN A 49 -17.84 -6.97 -0.45
C GLN A 49 -16.36 -7.10 -0.74
N CYS A 50 -15.65 -5.99 -0.88
CA CYS A 50 -14.20 -5.98 -1.10
C CYS A 50 -13.54 -4.74 -0.50
N THR A 51 -12.23 -4.84 -0.31
CA THR A 51 -11.37 -3.76 0.16
C THR A 51 -9.94 -4.00 -0.32
N THR A 52 -9.13 -2.96 -0.40
CA THR A 52 -7.66 -3.06 -0.52
C THR A 52 -7.04 -2.68 0.81
N GLN A 53 -6.10 -3.48 1.29
CA GLN A 53 -5.45 -3.29 2.57
C GLN A 53 -4.03 -3.85 2.54
N SER A 54 -3.19 -3.47 3.50
CA SER A 54 -1.91 -4.12 3.68
C SER A 54 -2.10 -5.59 4.09
N VAL A 55 -1.18 -6.44 3.67
CA VAL A 55 -1.18 -7.86 4.07
C VAL A 55 -1.15 -7.97 5.60
N SER A 56 -0.29 -7.19 6.27
CA SER A 56 -0.17 -7.19 7.73
C SER A 56 -1.49 -6.92 8.45
N ALA A 57 -2.32 -5.99 7.96
CA ALA A 57 -3.60 -5.66 8.58
C ALA A 57 -4.66 -6.74 8.37
N THR A 58 -4.58 -7.49 7.26
CA THR A 58 -5.60 -8.50 6.90
C THR A 58 -5.22 -9.93 7.26
N LEU A 59 -3.93 -10.22 7.45
CA LEU A 59 -3.41 -11.56 7.69
C LEU A 59 -4.10 -12.31 8.87
N PRO A 60 -4.36 -11.68 10.03
CA PRO A 60 -5.09 -12.34 11.11
C PRO A 60 -6.51 -12.78 10.69
N HIS A 61 -7.20 -11.98 9.92
CA HIS A 61 -8.54 -12.28 9.42
C HIS A 61 -8.54 -13.34 8.32
N ILE A 62 -7.50 -13.37 7.49
CA ILE A 62 -7.29 -14.41 6.47
C ILE A 62 -7.00 -15.75 7.16
N LYS A 63 -6.09 -15.78 8.13
CA LYS A 63 -5.78 -16.99 8.92
C LYS A 63 -6.99 -17.51 9.70
N ALA A 64 -7.89 -16.62 10.13
CA ALA A 64 -9.14 -16.98 10.78
C ALA A 64 -10.28 -17.38 9.80
N GLY A 65 -10.01 -17.43 8.49
CA GLY A 65 -11.01 -17.77 7.47
C GLY A 65 -12.12 -16.73 7.26
N LYS A 66 -11.95 -15.51 7.81
CA LYS A 66 -12.95 -14.44 7.72
C LYS A 66 -12.79 -13.56 6.48
N LEU A 67 -11.59 -13.52 5.89
CA LEU A 67 -11.29 -12.84 4.65
C LEU A 67 -10.62 -13.79 3.67
N ARG A 68 -10.94 -13.63 2.39
CA ARG A 68 -10.31 -14.35 1.30
C ARG A 68 -9.45 -13.37 0.49
N PRO A 69 -8.12 -13.53 0.43
CA PRO A 69 -7.27 -12.74 -0.45
C PRO A 69 -7.53 -13.16 -1.91
N LEU A 70 -7.59 -12.19 -2.82
CA LEU A 70 -7.86 -12.42 -4.24
C LEU A 70 -6.62 -12.19 -5.09
N ALA A 71 -5.86 -11.14 -4.81
CA ALA A 71 -4.62 -10.79 -5.49
C ALA A 71 -3.78 -9.85 -4.62
N VAL A 72 -2.49 -9.75 -4.92
CA VAL A 72 -1.58 -8.73 -4.37
C VAL A 72 -1.14 -7.76 -5.47
N PHE A 73 -0.91 -6.50 -5.07
CA PHE A 73 -0.48 -5.43 -5.97
C PHE A 73 1.03 -5.37 -6.18
N SER A 74 1.81 -6.17 -5.49
CA SER A 74 3.27 -6.22 -5.63
C SER A 74 3.70 -6.93 -6.91
N ALA A 75 4.93 -6.66 -7.37
CA ALA A 75 5.53 -7.32 -8.54
C ALA A 75 5.70 -8.84 -8.35
N THR A 76 5.85 -9.28 -7.11
CA THR A 76 5.98 -10.69 -6.73
C THR A 76 4.96 -11.05 -5.67
N ARG A 77 4.64 -12.34 -5.55
CA ARG A 77 3.73 -12.84 -4.51
C ARG A 77 4.27 -12.55 -3.11
N SER A 78 3.37 -12.31 -2.17
CA SER A 78 3.74 -12.14 -0.75
C SER A 78 4.21 -13.48 -0.17
N LYS A 79 5.29 -13.46 0.62
CA LYS A 79 5.76 -14.65 1.36
C LYS A 79 4.73 -15.15 2.37
N GLU A 80 3.94 -14.24 2.94
CA GLU A 80 2.85 -14.59 3.85
C GLU A 80 1.63 -15.21 3.15
N LEU A 81 1.50 -14.99 1.84
CA LEU A 81 0.39 -15.44 1.01
C LEU A 81 0.90 -16.03 -0.33
N PRO A 82 1.70 -17.11 -0.29
CA PRO A 82 2.38 -17.64 -1.49
C PRO A 82 1.43 -18.17 -2.56
N ASP A 83 0.23 -18.56 -2.18
CA ASP A 83 -0.79 -19.08 -3.10
C ASP A 83 -1.64 -17.97 -3.75
N VAL A 84 -1.48 -16.70 -3.29
CA VAL A 84 -2.26 -15.57 -3.82
C VAL A 84 -1.50 -14.95 -4.99
N PRO A 85 -2.10 -14.90 -6.19
CA PRO A 85 -1.45 -14.35 -7.37
C PRO A 85 -1.24 -12.84 -7.27
N THR A 86 -0.30 -12.32 -8.03
CA THR A 86 -0.19 -10.89 -8.30
C THR A 86 -1.23 -10.46 -9.34
N LEU A 87 -1.55 -9.17 -9.40
CA LEU A 87 -2.40 -8.63 -10.46
C LEU A 87 -1.79 -8.83 -11.85
N LYS A 88 -0.46 -8.74 -11.97
CA LYS A 88 0.24 -9.03 -13.24
C LYS A 88 0.08 -10.47 -13.69
N GLU A 89 0.15 -11.44 -12.79
CA GLU A 89 -0.14 -12.86 -13.11
C GLU A 89 -1.58 -13.06 -13.59
N LEU A 90 -2.51 -12.20 -13.16
CA LEU A 90 -3.91 -12.20 -13.60
C LEU A 90 -4.16 -11.37 -14.87
N GLY A 91 -3.12 -10.79 -15.48
CA GLY A 91 -3.21 -10.02 -16.72
C GLY A 91 -3.48 -8.53 -16.53
N TYR A 92 -3.47 -8.02 -15.31
CA TYR A 92 -3.63 -6.59 -15.03
C TYR A 92 -2.27 -5.94 -14.80
N ASP A 93 -1.82 -5.12 -15.75
CA ASP A 93 -0.52 -4.41 -15.64
C ASP A 93 -0.63 -3.22 -14.69
N THR A 94 -0.68 -3.52 -13.41
CA THR A 94 -0.70 -2.53 -12.34
C THR A 94 0.03 -3.03 -11.11
N GLU A 95 0.70 -2.11 -10.43
CA GLU A 95 1.39 -2.31 -9.15
C GLU A 95 1.09 -1.15 -8.21
N TYR A 96 1.08 -1.43 -6.93
CA TYR A 96 0.98 -0.43 -5.89
C TYR A 96 1.73 -0.88 -4.63
N TYR A 97 2.48 0.05 -4.03
CA TYR A 97 3.22 -0.19 -2.81
C TYR A 97 2.82 0.80 -1.74
N LEU A 98 2.55 0.29 -0.56
CA LEU A 98 2.43 1.12 0.65
C LEU A 98 3.83 1.24 1.26
N TRP A 99 4.36 2.43 1.28
CA TRP A 99 5.71 2.71 1.79
C TRP A 99 5.69 3.85 2.82
N VAL A 100 6.74 3.93 3.62
CA VAL A 100 6.96 4.98 4.62
C VAL A 100 8.30 5.64 4.34
N GLY A 101 8.30 6.97 4.29
CA GLY A 101 9.53 7.76 4.11
C GLY A 101 9.78 8.68 5.30
N ILE A 102 11.06 8.95 5.58
CA ILE A 102 11.49 9.95 6.56
C ILE A 102 12.05 11.14 5.79
N PHE A 103 11.54 12.32 6.10
CA PHE A 103 11.87 13.56 5.40
C PHE A 103 12.46 14.59 6.36
N ALA A 104 13.37 15.41 5.85
CA ALA A 104 13.89 16.60 6.54
C ALA A 104 13.49 17.85 5.76
N PRO A 105 13.35 19.02 6.41
CA PRO A 105 13.17 20.30 5.73
C PRO A 105 14.26 20.53 4.68
N LYS A 106 13.92 21.12 3.54
CA LYS A 106 14.87 21.36 2.44
C LYS A 106 16.10 22.18 2.86
N ALA A 107 15.92 23.06 3.85
CA ALA A 107 16.99 23.91 4.38
C ALA A 107 17.89 23.21 5.43
N THR A 108 17.68 21.93 5.72
CA THR A 108 18.51 21.18 6.68
C THR A 108 19.94 21.10 6.14
N PRO A 109 20.96 21.49 6.94
CA PRO A 109 22.35 21.43 6.52
C PRO A 109 22.78 20.01 6.14
N GLU A 110 23.56 19.88 5.06
CA GLU A 110 23.97 18.58 4.52
C GLU A 110 24.65 17.66 5.54
N PRO A 111 25.56 18.13 6.43
CA PRO A 111 26.15 17.26 7.45
C PRO A 111 25.12 16.63 8.39
N VAL A 112 24.03 17.36 8.70
CA VAL A 112 22.94 16.85 9.53
C VAL A 112 22.16 15.78 8.75
N VAL A 113 21.86 16.03 7.47
CA VAL A 113 21.18 15.06 6.61
C VAL A 113 21.98 13.76 6.51
N LEU A 114 23.30 13.84 6.30
CA LEU A 114 24.17 12.66 6.23
C LEU A 114 24.18 11.89 7.56
N THR A 115 24.25 12.58 8.70
CA THR A 115 24.18 11.94 10.02
C THR A 115 22.86 11.22 10.23
N LEU A 116 21.74 11.85 9.85
CA LEU A 116 20.39 11.24 9.94
C LEU A 116 20.29 10.01 9.03
N ARG A 117 20.74 10.10 7.78
CA ARG A 117 20.74 8.98 6.84
C ARG A 117 21.52 7.78 7.39
N ASP A 118 22.70 8.00 7.93
CA ASP A 118 23.52 6.95 8.54
C ASP A 118 22.81 6.29 9.74
N ALA A 119 22.22 7.09 10.61
CA ALA A 119 21.47 6.58 11.76
C ALA A 119 20.24 5.74 11.32
N ILE A 120 19.47 6.25 10.36
CA ILE A 120 18.30 5.57 9.81
C ILE A 120 18.70 4.25 9.14
N LYS A 121 19.78 4.27 8.33
CA LYS A 121 20.31 3.07 7.69
C LYS A 121 20.70 2.00 8.71
N LYS A 122 21.43 2.38 9.75
CA LYS A 122 21.81 1.47 10.85
C LYS A 122 20.58 0.90 11.56
N ALA A 123 19.60 1.76 11.88
CA ALA A 123 18.36 1.35 12.52
C ALA A 123 17.54 0.38 11.65
N ALA A 124 17.37 0.68 10.37
CA ALA A 124 16.62 -0.14 9.42
C ALA A 124 17.23 -1.54 9.23
N HIS A 125 18.57 -1.66 9.33
CA HIS A 125 19.27 -2.94 9.18
C HIS A 125 19.53 -3.66 10.51
N SER A 126 19.07 -3.11 11.64
CA SER A 126 19.21 -3.79 12.94
C SER A 126 18.32 -5.05 13.02
N ASP A 127 18.78 -6.04 13.77
CA ASP A 127 18.02 -7.28 13.98
C ASP A 127 16.68 -7.03 14.66
N GLN A 128 16.64 -6.05 15.58
CA GLN A 128 15.40 -5.65 16.25
C GLN A 128 14.35 -5.13 15.24
N PHE A 129 14.75 -4.25 14.31
CA PHE A 129 13.84 -3.71 13.31
C PHE A 129 13.38 -4.79 12.31
N ARG A 130 14.31 -5.63 11.84
CA ARG A 130 13.99 -6.76 10.95
C ARG A 130 13.03 -7.74 11.60
N THR A 131 13.25 -8.07 12.86
CA THR A 131 12.34 -8.94 13.63
C THR A 131 10.96 -8.32 13.78
N SER A 132 10.89 -7.01 14.05
CA SER A 132 9.61 -6.30 14.16
C SER A 132 8.84 -6.31 12.84
N LEU A 133 9.52 -6.09 11.70
CA LEU A 133 8.90 -6.18 10.38
C LEU A 133 8.39 -7.59 10.09
N ALA A 134 9.21 -8.60 10.34
CA ALA A 134 8.83 -10.01 10.13
C ALA A 134 7.59 -10.39 10.97
N ASN A 135 7.55 -9.98 12.24
CA ASN A 135 6.39 -10.20 13.12
C ASN A 135 5.12 -9.49 12.61
N ALA A 136 5.29 -8.37 11.90
CA ALA A 136 4.20 -7.65 11.24
C ALA A 136 3.85 -8.20 9.84
N GLY A 137 4.48 -9.27 9.37
CA GLY A 137 4.30 -9.80 8.02
C GLY A 137 4.79 -8.83 6.93
N GLN A 138 5.81 -8.03 7.23
CA GLN A 138 6.39 -7.05 6.32
C GLN A 138 7.85 -7.38 6.01
N GLU A 139 8.32 -6.91 4.86
CA GLU A 139 9.72 -7.05 4.44
C GLU A 139 10.42 -5.69 4.39
N LEU A 140 11.72 -5.71 4.69
CA LEU A 140 12.53 -4.51 4.56
C LEU A 140 12.82 -4.25 3.08
N ALA A 141 12.35 -3.12 2.58
CA ALA A 141 12.68 -2.55 1.27
C ALA A 141 13.34 -1.18 1.45
N TYR A 142 14.52 -1.16 2.04
CA TYR A 142 15.23 0.08 2.34
C TYR A 142 15.77 0.72 1.07
N LEU A 143 15.42 1.98 0.86
CA LEU A 143 16.00 2.84 -0.16
C LEU A 143 16.64 4.07 0.50
N ASP A 144 17.85 4.39 0.10
CA ASP A 144 18.55 5.59 0.55
C ASP A 144 18.49 6.70 -0.51
N GLY A 145 18.67 7.93 -0.09
CA GLY A 145 18.82 9.17 -0.86
C GLY A 145 18.52 9.08 -2.38
N PRO A 146 19.54 8.86 -3.23
CA PRO A 146 19.34 8.87 -4.68
C PRO A 146 18.40 7.78 -5.20
N ASP A 147 18.39 6.60 -4.58
CA ASP A 147 17.52 5.49 -5.01
C ASP A 147 16.09 5.71 -4.52
N PHE A 148 15.92 6.30 -3.33
CA PHE A 148 14.60 6.73 -2.86
C PHE A 148 14.03 7.86 -3.74
N GLN A 149 14.87 8.79 -4.21
CA GLN A 149 14.44 9.85 -5.13
C GLN A 149 13.92 9.28 -6.46
N LYS A 150 14.64 8.32 -7.05
CA LYS A 150 14.19 7.64 -8.28
C LYS A 150 12.85 6.93 -8.07
N PHE A 151 12.72 6.22 -6.95
CA PHE A 151 11.46 5.56 -6.59
C PHE A 151 10.32 6.57 -6.44
N TRP A 152 10.58 7.68 -5.71
CA TRP A 152 9.63 8.77 -5.50
C TRP A 152 9.12 9.35 -6.82
N ASP A 153 10.02 9.63 -7.77
CA ASP A 153 9.65 10.23 -9.06
C ASP A 153 8.74 9.31 -9.87
N VAL A 154 9.02 8.01 -9.86
CA VAL A 154 8.21 7.00 -10.58
C VAL A 154 6.87 6.77 -9.88
N ASP A 155 6.88 6.56 -8.56
CA ASP A 155 5.69 6.25 -7.78
C ASP A 155 4.78 7.48 -7.64
N GLY A 156 5.36 8.69 -7.53
CA GLY A 156 4.64 9.96 -7.53
C GLY A 156 3.82 10.13 -8.80
N LYS A 157 4.44 9.92 -9.96
CA LYS A 157 3.71 9.99 -11.24
C LYS A 157 2.58 8.96 -11.32
N ARG A 158 2.81 7.73 -10.87
CA ARG A 158 1.77 6.69 -10.81
C ARG A 158 0.60 7.10 -9.92
N THR A 159 0.91 7.68 -8.77
CA THR A 159 -0.07 8.18 -7.80
C THR A 159 -0.87 9.34 -8.36
N ASP A 160 -0.20 10.32 -8.99
CA ASP A 160 -0.86 11.45 -9.65
C ASP A 160 -1.81 10.97 -10.75
N ASP A 161 -1.38 10.06 -11.61
CA ASP A 161 -2.20 9.46 -12.66
C ASP A 161 -3.44 8.74 -12.08
N ALA A 162 -3.29 8.06 -10.94
CA ALA A 162 -4.40 7.41 -10.25
C ALA A 162 -5.39 8.44 -9.68
N VAL A 163 -4.91 9.50 -9.02
CA VAL A 163 -5.75 10.57 -8.49
C VAL A 163 -6.51 11.28 -9.61
N ILE A 164 -5.85 11.57 -10.74
CA ILE A 164 -6.48 12.19 -11.91
C ILE A 164 -7.58 11.27 -12.48
N SER A 165 -7.34 9.97 -12.52
CA SER A 165 -8.31 9.00 -13.05
C SER A 165 -9.58 8.87 -12.20
N ILE A 166 -9.47 9.04 -10.88
CA ILE A 166 -10.62 9.07 -9.96
C ILE A 166 -11.49 10.32 -10.22
N GLY A 167 -10.86 11.41 -10.65
CA GLY A 167 -11.52 12.70 -10.81
C GLY A 167 -11.89 13.35 -9.47
N ARG A 168 -12.57 14.49 -9.50
CA ARG A 168 -13.12 15.12 -8.30
C ARG A 168 -14.35 14.37 -7.83
N VAL A 169 -14.22 13.67 -6.71
CA VAL A 169 -15.39 13.15 -6.01
C VAL A 169 -16.07 14.35 -5.32
N GLN A 170 -17.25 14.69 -5.78
CA GLN A 170 -18.09 15.69 -5.08
C GLN A 170 -18.54 15.04 -3.76
N GLY A 171 -18.16 15.67 -2.64
CA GLY A 171 -18.63 15.29 -1.31
C GLY A 171 -20.06 15.73 -1.05
#